data_0d42be3c739e048f94987c9ea8067e7b
#
_entry.id   0d42be3c739e048f94987c9ea8067e7b
#
_cell.length_a   1.000
_cell.length_b   1.000
_cell.length_c   1.000
_cell.angle_alpha   90.00
_cell.angle_beta   90.00
_cell.angle_gamma   90.00
#
_symmetry.space_group_name_H-M   'P 1'
#
loop_
_entity.id
_entity.type
_entity.pdbx_description
1 polymer ?
#
loop_
_entity_poly.entity_id
_entity_poly.type
_entity_poly.pdbx_seq_one_letter_code
_entity_poly.pdbx_strand_id
1 'polypeptide(L)'
;LYKNDKTHLRIDDRKGSRVIRSERDITNTLDANQDIYVYNIDKQMIFTTDNEESSPGLHGPIGRVYHDHIEDQYRGFSMTQKVYSNRTGKFVGYVQVFHDLGNYYVIRARLLFWLLVVELFGTSLAYLIILITTRRFLKPLHNLHEVMRNISENPNNLNLRSDISSGDEIEELSVIFDNMLDKLETHTKLQSRFISDVSHELRTPVAIIKGHIGLLQRWGKDDSDILEESLTATAHEADRMAIMINDMLDMIRVQGSFEGHQNDMTVLEDSIETVVGNFRVLREDFIFTWQSENPKTIARIYKNHFEQALMILIDNAVKYSRKEKKIAINLSVTGKQEAIVRVQDKGEGISKEDIEHIFERFYRTDKSRNRTSTQAGLGIGLSILKQIVDGYHLQMKVESELNEGSVFILHIPLAQSKES
;
A
#
# COMPACT_ATOMS: atom_id res chain seq x y z
N LEU A 1 59.11 27.53 18.23
CA LEU A 1 60.52 27.43 17.75
C LEU A 1 61.11 28.84 17.64
N TYR A 2 61.46 29.49 18.75
CA TYR A 2 62.25 30.72 18.73
C TYR A 2 63.70 30.36 18.93
N LYS A 3 64.43 30.46 17.85
CA LYS A 3 65.88 30.36 17.84
C LYS A 3 66.44 31.59 18.60
N ASN A 4 67.30 31.33 19.59
CA ASN A 4 68.06 32.28 20.34
C ASN A 4 68.85 33.20 19.39
N ASP A 5 68.30 34.33 18.99
CA ASP A 5 69.12 35.39 18.39
C ASP A 5 69.25 36.52 19.42
N LYS A 6 70.49 36.68 19.88
CA LYS A 6 70.88 37.77 20.81
C LYS A 6 70.85 39.08 20.05
N THR A 7 69.67 39.66 19.83
CA THR A 7 69.56 41.01 19.36
C THR A 7 69.87 41.98 20.54
N HIS A 8 71.07 42.43 20.55
CA HIS A 8 71.47 43.48 21.50
C HIS A 8 70.97 44.81 20.89
N LEU A 9 69.94 45.41 21.52
CA LEU A 9 69.60 46.79 21.29
C LEU A 9 70.78 47.70 21.72
N ARG A 10 71.49 48.34 20.75
CA ARG A 10 72.61 49.23 21.00
C ARG A 10 72.11 50.65 20.96
N ILE A 11 72.06 51.36 22.09
CA ILE A 11 71.78 52.74 22.18
C ILE A 11 73.09 53.55 21.94
N ASP A 12 73.12 54.44 20.94
CA ASP A 12 74.29 55.26 20.58
C ASP A 12 74.30 56.56 21.41
N ASP A 13 75.25 56.69 22.33
CA ASP A 13 75.37 57.66 23.41
C ASP A 13 76.01 58.98 22.93
N ARG A 14 75.62 59.52 21.78
CA ARG A 14 76.08 60.80 21.30
C ARG A 14 75.02 61.94 21.54
N LYS A 15 75.16 62.70 22.61
CA LYS A 15 74.46 63.92 22.94
C LYS A 15 72.96 63.81 23.27
N GLY A 16 72.57 64.36 24.44
CA GLY A 16 71.25 64.44 25.00
C GLY A 16 70.08 65.01 24.14
N SER A 17 70.28 65.23 22.86
CA SER A 17 69.23 65.68 21.93
C SER A 17 68.98 64.68 20.79
N ARG A 18 69.58 63.46 20.82
CA ARG A 18 69.41 62.41 19.78
C ARG A 18 68.56 61.24 20.17
N VAL A 19 68.16 61.15 21.42
CA VAL A 19 67.17 60.13 21.86
C VAL A 19 65.84 60.33 21.14
N ILE A 20 65.49 61.51 20.75
CA ILE A 20 64.21 61.89 20.11
C ILE A 20 64.15 61.49 18.61
N ARG A 21 65.29 61.27 17.94
CA ARG A 21 65.27 60.75 16.55
C ARG A 21 64.94 59.27 16.44
N SER A 22 65.09 58.58 17.56
CA SER A 22 64.78 57.15 17.68
C SER A 22 63.29 56.87 17.89
N GLU A 23 62.56 57.85 18.34
CA GLU A 23 61.11 57.65 18.66
C GLU A 23 60.28 57.27 17.46
N ARG A 24 60.48 57.92 16.30
CA ARG A 24 59.77 57.61 15.05
C ARG A 24 60.14 56.26 14.47
N ASP A 25 61.37 55.83 14.63
CA ASP A 25 61.84 54.58 14.10
C ASP A 25 61.35 53.37 14.94
N ILE A 26 61.22 53.60 16.27
CA ILE A 26 60.68 52.57 17.19
C ILE A 26 59.18 52.45 16.99
N THR A 27 58.45 53.58 16.94
CA THR A 27 57.00 53.53 16.72
C THR A 27 56.56 53.00 15.37
N ASN A 28 57.38 53.14 14.30
CA ASN A 28 57.10 52.57 12.99
C ASN A 28 57.36 51.07 12.86
N THR A 29 58.07 50.48 13.79
CA THR A 29 58.35 49.04 13.85
C THR A 29 57.43 48.24 14.78
N LEU A 30 56.56 48.93 15.51
CA LEU A 30 55.63 48.32 16.41
C LEU A 30 54.31 47.97 15.71
N ASP A 31 53.79 46.81 16.02
CA ASP A 31 52.42 46.49 15.69
C ASP A 31 51.45 47.35 16.54
N ALA A 32 50.28 47.62 15.98
CA ALA A 32 49.27 48.51 16.63
C ALA A 32 48.85 48.07 18.06
N ASN A 33 49.21 46.90 18.48
CA ASN A 33 48.90 46.32 19.79
C ASN A 33 50.14 46.10 20.66
N GLN A 34 51.23 46.80 20.37
CA GLN A 34 52.49 46.67 21.12
C GLN A 34 52.89 48.02 21.74
N ASP A 35 53.16 47.98 23.05
CA ASP A 35 53.70 49.13 23.77
C ASP A 35 55.10 48.83 24.27
N ILE A 36 55.92 49.87 24.26
CA ILE A 36 57.30 49.82 24.77
C ILE A 36 57.44 50.73 25.97
N TYR A 37 58.01 50.18 27.05
CA TYR A 37 58.35 50.87 28.24
C TYR A 37 59.88 50.77 28.44
N VAL A 38 60.52 51.94 28.64
CA VAL A 38 61.97 51.99 28.85
C VAL A 38 62.20 52.52 30.31
N TYR A 39 63.05 51.77 31.03
CA TYR A 39 63.36 52.05 32.42
C TYR A 39 64.85 52.31 32.58
N ASN A 40 65.24 53.23 33.49
CA ASN A 40 66.63 53.44 33.85
C ASN A 40 67.16 52.34 34.78
N ILE A 41 68.44 52.52 35.25
CA ILE A 41 69.11 51.60 36.18
C ILE A 41 68.32 51.41 37.49
N ASP A 42 67.69 52.52 37.95
CA ASP A 42 66.90 52.57 39.18
C ASP A 42 65.45 52.10 38.99
N LYS A 43 65.16 51.53 37.83
CA LYS A 43 63.85 50.98 37.45
C LYS A 43 62.75 52.06 37.34
N GLN A 44 63.11 53.29 37.16
CA GLN A 44 62.16 54.40 36.91
C GLN A 44 61.91 54.45 35.39
N MET A 45 60.64 54.58 35.00
CA MET A 45 60.23 54.70 33.56
C MET A 45 60.71 56.07 33.02
N ILE A 46 61.44 56.04 31.92
CA ILE A 46 61.97 57.20 31.21
C ILE A 46 61.30 57.46 29.87
N PHE A 47 60.64 56.44 29.31
CA PHE A 47 59.94 56.54 28.05
C PHE A 47 58.85 55.44 27.90
N THR A 48 57.69 55.76 27.32
CA THR A 48 56.64 54.87 26.96
C THR A 48 56.02 55.26 25.63
N THR A 49 55.54 54.30 24.86
CA THR A 49 54.69 54.53 23.69
C THR A 49 53.21 54.47 24.02
N ASP A 50 52.87 54.03 25.23
CA ASP A 50 51.51 54.02 25.73
C ASP A 50 51.08 55.47 26.06
N ASN A 51 49.89 55.83 25.57
CA ASN A 51 49.30 57.15 25.82
C ASN A 51 48.72 57.29 27.23
N GLU A 52 48.57 56.19 27.96
CA GLU A 52 48.12 56.19 29.34
C GLU A 52 49.35 56.31 30.31
N GLU A 53 49.43 57.34 31.12
CA GLU A 53 50.53 57.55 32.09
C GLU A 53 50.66 56.46 33.19
N SER A 54 49.90 55.40 33.12
CA SER A 54 49.98 54.30 34.07
C SER A 54 51.15 53.38 33.77
N SER A 55 52.27 53.58 34.46
CA SER A 55 53.40 52.69 34.41
C SER A 55 53.03 51.34 35.02
N PRO A 56 53.02 50.22 34.26
CA PRO A 56 52.76 48.94 34.83
C PRO A 56 53.89 48.41 35.75
N GLY A 57 54.95 49.23 35.94
CA GLY A 57 56.14 48.77 36.67
C GLY A 57 56.94 47.70 35.93
N LEU A 58 58.15 47.49 36.39
CA LEU A 58 58.96 46.36 35.75
C LEU A 58 58.50 45.03 36.29
N HIS A 59 57.74 44.29 35.48
CA HIS A 59 57.15 43.02 35.86
C HIS A 59 57.79 41.85 35.07
N GLY A 60 57.87 40.69 35.70
CA GLY A 60 58.28 39.41 35.09
C GLY A 60 59.79 39.15 35.03
N PRO A 61 60.19 37.96 34.67
CA PRO A 61 61.58 37.52 34.60
C PRO A 61 62.29 38.13 33.38
N ILE A 62 63.50 38.60 33.59
CA ILE A 62 64.30 39.23 32.53
C ILE A 62 64.71 38.17 31.51
N GLY A 63 64.48 38.47 30.21
CA GLY A 63 64.85 37.60 29.06
C GLY A 63 63.89 36.47 28.76
N ARG A 64 62.73 36.47 29.37
CA ARG A 64 61.65 35.49 29.07
C ARG A 64 60.32 36.22 28.84
N VAL A 65 59.47 35.62 28.02
CA VAL A 65 58.09 36.09 27.82
C VAL A 65 57.30 35.76 29.09
N TYR A 66 56.59 36.70 29.63
CA TYR A 66 55.77 36.60 30.83
C TYR A 66 54.31 36.95 30.49
N HIS A 67 53.38 36.14 30.97
CA HIS A 67 51.94 36.44 30.91
C HIS A 67 51.61 37.46 31.98
N ASP A 68 51.26 38.63 31.56
CA ASP A 68 50.94 39.72 32.47
C ASP A 68 49.41 39.78 32.71
N HIS A 69 49.01 39.67 33.98
CA HIS A 69 47.68 39.92 34.48
C HIS A 69 47.75 41.16 35.37
N ILE A 70 47.76 42.30 34.75
CA ILE A 70 47.68 43.56 35.50
C ILE A 70 46.20 43.89 35.68
N GLU A 71 45.74 43.83 36.94
CA GLU A 71 44.45 44.32 37.46
C GLU A 71 43.37 44.55 36.41
N ASP A 72 42.68 43.50 36.01
CA ASP A 72 41.46 43.45 35.19
C ASP A 72 41.43 44.24 33.84
N GLN A 73 42.42 45.06 33.52
CA GLN A 73 42.38 45.87 32.30
C GLN A 73 43.35 45.46 31.17
N TYR A 74 44.51 44.87 31.49
CA TYR A 74 45.50 44.46 30.46
C TYR A 74 45.79 42.98 30.50
N ARG A 75 45.36 42.27 29.49
CA ARG A 75 45.71 40.89 29.28
C ARG A 75 46.64 40.80 28.09
N GLY A 76 47.92 40.57 28.37
CA GLY A 76 48.90 40.51 27.30
C GLY A 76 50.16 39.72 27.68
N PHE A 77 51.14 39.78 26.81
CA PHE A 77 52.45 39.23 27.05
C PHE A 77 53.46 40.39 27.20
N SER A 78 54.27 40.30 28.20
CA SER A 78 55.41 41.22 28.38
C SER A 78 56.74 40.48 28.23
N MET A 79 57.73 41.12 27.69
CA MET A 79 59.11 40.68 27.64
C MET A 79 60.03 41.80 28.01
N THR A 80 60.80 41.56 29.06
CA THR A 80 61.78 42.53 29.58
C THR A 80 63.22 42.11 29.21
N GLN A 81 63.98 43.03 28.61
CA GLN A 81 65.40 42.82 28.29
C GLN A 81 66.30 43.88 28.89
N LYS A 82 67.55 43.46 29.27
CA LYS A 82 68.56 44.43 29.71
C LYS A 82 69.20 45.11 28.51
N VAL A 83 69.37 46.39 28.64
CA VAL A 83 69.98 47.22 27.59
C VAL A 83 71.38 47.65 28.07
N TYR A 84 72.34 47.56 27.18
CA TYR A 84 73.73 47.89 27.41
C TYR A 84 74.16 48.96 26.43
N SER A 85 75.02 49.95 26.97
CA SER A 85 75.59 50.96 26.10
C SER A 85 76.52 50.39 25.05
N ASN A 86 76.26 50.76 23.77
CA ASN A 86 77.07 50.25 22.63
C ASN A 86 78.53 50.77 22.70
N ARG A 87 78.77 51.86 23.43
CA ARG A 87 80.05 52.50 23.49
C ARG A 87 80.93 52.04 24.67
N THR A 88 80.30 51.77 25.79
CA THR A 88 81.02 51.52 27.06
C THR A 88 80.82 50.06 27.52
N GLY A 89 79.90 49.31 26.94
CA GLY A 89 79.50 47.92 27.35
C GLY A 89 78.83 47.89 28.74
N LYS A 90 78.59 49.04 29.38
CA LYS A 90 77.97 49.10 30.68
C LYS A 90 76.47 49.01 30.60
N PHE A 91 75.85 48.38 31.58
CA PHE A 91 74.40 48.30 31.77
C PHE A 91 73.80 49.67 31.91
N VAL A 92 72.69 49.99 31.12
CA VAL A 92 72.07 51.30 31.06
C VAL A 92 70.66 51.29 31.57
N GLY A 93 69.95 50.15 31.49
CA GLY A 93 68.58 50.09 31.93
C GLY A 93 67.84 48.83 31.34
N TYR A 94 66.53 48.88 31.31
CA TYR A 94 65.65 47.83 30.78
C TYR A 94 64.73 48.36 29.72
N VAL A 95 64.35 47.51 28.79
CA VAL A 95 63.27 47.71 27.82
C VAL A 95 62.27 46.57 28.03
N GLN A 96 61.03 46.95 28.25
CA GLN A 96 59.88 46.04 28.33
C GLN A 96 59.00 46.27 27.10
N VAL A 97 58.66 45.25 26.40
CA VAL A 97 57.68 45.23 25.31
C VAL A 97 56.46 44.53 25.83
N PHE A 98 55.33 45.21 25.76
CA PHE A 98 54.02 44.65 26.09
C PHE A 98 53.24 44.46 24.83
N HIS A 99 52.58 43.30 24.69
CA HIS A 99 51.71 43.00 23.59
C HIS A 99 50.29 42.80 24.12
N ASP A 100 49.40 43.73 23.78
CA ASP A 100 48.00 43.70 24.22
C ASP A 100 47.19 42.66 23.46
N LEU A 101 46.53 41.77 24.18
CA LEU A 101 45.62 40.74 23.67
C LEU A 101 44.15 41.08 23.87
N GLY A 102 43.79 42.31 24.30
CA GLY A 102 42.42 42.73 24.57
C GLY A 102 41.50 42.47 23.37
N ASN A 103 41.93 42.90 22.19
CA ASN A 103 41.19 42.66 20.96
C ASN A 103 41.00 41.18 20.64
N TYR A 104 41.99 40.33 20.93
CA TYR A 104 41.89 38.88 20.75
C TYR A 104 40.80 38.27 21.65
N TYR A 105 40.73 38.68 22.92
CA TYR A 105 39.72 38.15 23.85
C TYR A 105 38.30 38.61 23.46
N VAL A 106 38.13 39.84 22.99
CA VAL A 106 36.85 40.35 22.50
C VAL A 106 36.40 39.58 21.23
N ILE A 107 37.31 39.40 20.28
CA ILE A 107 37.00 38.64 19.07
C ILE A 107 36.69 37.19 19.42
N ARG A 108 37.47 36.54 20.30
CA ARG A 108 37.23 35.19 20.78
C ARG A 108 35.87 35.02 21.45
N ALA A 109 35.53 35.93 22.33
CA ALA A 109 34.23 35.93 23.02
C ALA A 109 33.06 36.08 22.03
N ARG A 110 33.19 36.97 21.04
CA ARG A 110 32.22 37.15 19.96
C ARG A 110 32.09 35.94 19.08
N LEU A 111 33.21 35.32 18.72
CA LEU A 111 33.21 34.07 17.92
C LEU A 111 32.53 32.92 18.69
N LEU A 112 32.89 32.74 19.98
CA LEU A 112 32.24 31.73 20.81
C LEU A 112 30.75 31.95 20.95
N PHE A 113 30.31 33.19 21.12
CA PHE A 113 28.90 33.56 21.16
C PHE A 113 28.18 33.16 19.86
N TRP A 114 28.74 33.53 18.70
CA TRP A 114 28.14 33.17 17.42
C TRP A 114 28.15 31.67 17.15
N LEU A 115 29.20 30.96 17.56
CA LEU A 115 29.22 29.49 17.46
C LEU A 115 28.09 28.85 18.28
N LEU A 116 27.86 29.31 19.52
CA LEU A 116 26.76 28.83 20.35
C LEU A 116 25.39 29.14 19.73
N VAL A 117 25.22 30.31 19.13
CA VAL A 117 23.98 30.69 18.45
C VAL A 117 23.72 29.76 17.24
N VAL A 118 24.74 29.52 16.43
CA VAL A 118 24.63 28.62 15.27
C VAL A 118 24.34 27.19 15.70
N GLU A 119 24.99 26.71 16.76
CA GLU A 119 24.75 25.36 17.29
C GLU A 119 23.32 25.20 17.82
N LEU A 120 22.83 26.18 18.60
CA LEU A 120 21.47 26.19 19.13
C LEU A 120 20.42 26.23 18.00
N PHE A 121 20.66 27.05 16.98
CA PHE A 121 19.77 27.12 15.82
C PHE A 121 19.78 25.82 15.04
N GLY A 122 20.97 25.25 14.77
CA GLY A 122 21.12 23.98 14.06
C GLY A 122 20.43 22.82 14.77
N THR A 123 20.60 22.71 16.09
CA THR A 123 19.94 21.67 16.90
C THR A 123 18.43 21.82 16.94
N SER A 124 17.93 23.07 17.07
CA SER A 124 16.48 23.35 17.00
C SER A 124 15.88 23.00 15.66
N LEU A 125 16.56 23.33 14.57
CA LEU A 125 16.12 22.99 13.21
C LEU A 125 16.12 21.50 12.99
N ALA A 126 17.17 20.78 13.41
CA ALA A 126 17.26 19.34 13.33
C ALA A 126 16.11 18.66 14.11
N TYR A 127 15.84 19.12 15.33
CA TYR A 127 14.72 18.63 16.13
C TYR A 127 13.37 18.84 15.44
N LEU A 128 13.15 20.02 14.85
CA LEU A 128 11.92 20.30 14.11
C LEU A 128 11.75 19.35 12.90
N ILE A 129 12.82 19.12 12.14
CA ILE A 129 12.82 18.18 11.01
C ILE A 129 12.47 16.77 11.48
N ILE A 130 13.07 16.30 12.58
CA ILE A 130 12.77 14.99 13.15
C ILE A 130 11.30 14.89 13.54
N LEU A 131 10.72 15.89 14.19
CA LEU A 131 9.31 15.91 14.57
C LEU A 131 8.38 15.83 13.35
N ILE A 132 8.68 16.60 12.31
CA ILE A 132 7.88 16.59 11.06
C ILE A 132 7.97 15.21 10.39
N THR A 133 9.18 14.69 10.24
CA THR A 133 9.43 13.39 9.61
C THR A 133 8.72 12.26 10.37
N THR A 134 8.84 12.24 11.71
CA THR A 134 8.19 11.23 12.54
C THR A 134 6.67 11.27 12.40
N ARG A 135 6.06 12.46 12.42
CA ARG A 135 4.62 12.59 12.27
C ARG A 135 4.12 12.22 10.88
N ARG A 136 4.89 12.56 9.85
CA ARG A 136 4.46 12.36 8.46
C ARG A 136 4.66 10.91 7.98
N PHE A 137 5.73 10.24 8.39
CA PHE A 137 6.08 8.89 7.90
C PHE A 137 5.87 7.78 8.93
N LEU A 138 6.30 7.96 10.18
CA LEU A 138 6.23 6.87 11.15
C LEU A 138 4.83 6.64 11.70
N LYS A 139 4.06 7.70 11.95
CA LYS A 139 2.72 7.56 12.52
C LYS A 139 1.74 6.85 11.56
N PRO A 140 1.65 7.23 10.27
CA PRO A 140 0.83 6.49 9.30
C PRO A 140 1.21 5.02 9.19
N LEU A 141 2.52 4.72 9.12
CA LEU A 141 3.01 3.35 9.05
C LEU A 141 2.64 2.53 10.29
N HIS A 142 2.70 3.14 11.47
CA HIS A 142 2.26 2.50 12.72
C HIS A 142 0.76 2.20 12.71
N ASN A 143 -0.06 3.13 12.23
CA ASN A 143 -1.51 2.93 12.11
C ASN A 143 -1.82 1.76 11.15
N LEU A 144 -1.16 1.72 9.99
CA LEU A 144 -1.31 0.61 9.04
C LEU A 144 -0.93 -0.74 9.68
N HIS A 145 0.20 -0.77 10.41
CA HIS A 145 0.64 -1.96 11.14
C HIS A 145 -0.39 -2.38 12.20
N GLU A 146 -0.98 -1.45 12.96
CA GLU A 146 -2.02 -1.78 13.96
C GLU A 146 -3.28 -2.37 13.31
N VAL A 147 -3.73 -1.81 12.17
CA VAL A 147 -4.87 -2.37 11.43
C VAL A 147 -4.57 -3.78 10.96
N MET A 148 -3.39 -4.00 10.33
CA MET A 148 -2.95 -5.33 9.91
C MET A 148 -2.90 -6.34 11.07
N ARG A 149 -2.37 -5.93 12.21
CA ARG A 149 -2.29 -6.76 13.41
C ARG A 149 -3.68 -7.11 13.94
N ASN A 150 -4.57 -6.13 14.05
CA ASN A 150 -5.93 -6.34 14.53
C ASN A 150 -6.70 -7.34 13.65
N ILE A 151 -6.52 -7.27 12.32
CA ILE A 151 -7.13 -8.21 11.38
C ILE A 151 -6.49 -9.61 11.51
N SER A 152 -5.18 -9.68 11.71
CA SER A 152 -4.48 -10.96 11.93
C SER A 152 -4.94 -11.66 13.21
N GLU A 153 -5.18 -10.91 14.28
CA GLU A 153 -5.65 -11.43 15.56
C GLU A 153 -7.17 -11.78 15.52
N ASN A 154 -7.94 -11.02 14.76
CA ASN A 154 -9.38 -11.18 14.60
C ASN A 154 -9.80 -11.15 13.13
N PRO A 155 -9.67 -12.26 12.37
CA PRO A 155 -9.95 -12.30 10.93
C PRO A 155 -11.40 -11.96 10.54
N ASN A 156 -12.33 -11.95 11.51
CA ASN A 156 -13.73 -11.59 11.27
C ASN A 156 -13.97 -10.07 11.28
N ASN A 157 -12.99 -9.27 11.73
CA ASN A 157 -13.12 -7.81 11.83
C ASN A 157 -12.57 -7.11 10.58
N LEU A 158 -13.08 -7.49 9.42
CA LEU A 158 -12.66 -6.93 8.11
C LEU A 158 -13.21 -5.52 7.84
N ASN A 159 -13.97 -4.93 8.76
CA ASN A 159 -14.53 -3.58 8.61
C ASN A 159 -13.52 -2.46 8.94
N LEU A 160 -12.36 -2.82 9.50
CA LEU A 160 -11.30 -1.85 9.78
C LEU A 160 -10.70 -1.32 8.48
N ARG A 161 -10.41 -0.02 8.45
CA ARG A 161 -9.71 0.64 7.35
C ARG A 161 -8.56 1.45 7.92
N SER A 162 -7.52 1.60 7.13
CA SER A 162 -6.32 2.35 7.54
C SER A 162 -6.54 3.86 7.51
N ASP A 163 -7.42 4.37 6.65
CA ASP A 163 -7.84 5.78 6.51
C ASP A 163 -6.64 6.77 6.57
N ILE A 164 -5.58 6.44 5.83
CA ILE A 164 -4.35 7.22 5.78
C ILE A 164 -4.43 8.18 4.60
N SER A 165 -4.24 9.48 4.89
CA SER A 165 -4.17 10.55 3.91
C SER A 165 -2.85 11.31 4.10
N SER A 166 -1.76 10.79 3.55
CA SER A 166 -0.40 11.36 3.67
C SER A 166 0.09 12.04 2.39
N GLY A 167 -0.57 11.79 1.24
CA GLY A 167 -0.22 12.34 -0.07
C GLY A 167 1.07 11.75 -0.66
N ASP A 168 1.46 10.54 -0.23
CA ASP A 168 2.68 9.85 -0.63
C ASP A 168 2.44 8.34 -0.87
N GLU A 169 3.50 7.58 -1.06
CA GLU A 169 3.46 6.14 -1.31
C GLU A 169 2.80 5.34 -0.18
N ILE A 170 2.74 5.90 1.03
CA ILE A 170 2.07 5.26 2.17
C ILE A 170 0.55 5.32 2.01
N GLU A 171 0.02 6.41 1.47
CA GLU A 171 -1.40 6.50 1.13
C GLU A 171 -1.76 5.51 0.02
N GLU A 172 -0.94 5.41 -1.04
CA GLU A 172 -1.16 4.44 -2.11
C GLU A 172 -1.18 3.01 -1.57
N LEU A 173 -0.23 2.66 -0.69
CA LEU A 173 -0.19 1.35 -0.01
C LEU A 173 -1.44 1.13 0.85
N SER A 174 -1.91 2.15 1.56
CA SER A 174 -3.13 2.13 2.36
C SER A 174 -4.35 1.82 1.49
N VAL A 175 -4.50 2.51 0.36
CA VAL A 175 -5.60 2.28 -0.60
C VAL A 175 -5.58 0.86 -1.17
N ILE A 176 -4.40 0.36 -1.57
CA ILE A 176 -4.25 -1.01 -2.05
C ILE A 176 -4.66 -2.03 -0.98
N PHE A 177 -4.23 -1.79 0.26
CA PHE A 177 -4.57 -2.66 1.39
C PHE A 177 -6.07 -2.63 1.69
N ASP A 178 -6.70 -1.46 1.74
CA ASP A 178 -8.12 -1.31 1.98
C ASP A 178 -8.96 -1.97 0.86
N ASN A 179 -8.55 -1.83 -0.41
CA ASN A 179 -9.14 -2.55 -1.54
C ASN A 179 -9.02 -4.09 -1.41
N MET A 180 -7.90 -4.58 -0.88
CA MET A 180 -7.73 -6.00 -0.60
C MET A 180 -8.71 -6.46 0.50
N LEU A 181 -8.87 -5.65 1.55
CA LEU A 181 -9.83 -5.92 2.62
C LEU A 181 -11.28 -5.95 2.12
N ASP A 182 -11.66 -5.02 1.24
CA ASP A 182 -12.99 -4.99 0.62
C ASP A 182 -13.28 -6.28 -0.15
N LYS A 183 -12.29 -6.77 -0.91
CA LYS A 183 -12.41 -8.05 -1.62
C LYS A 183 -12.53 -9.22 -0.66
N LEU A 184 -11.72 -9.26 0.41
CA LEU A 184 -11.78 -10.30 1.44
C LEU A 184 -13.12 -10.29 2.17
N GLU A 185 -13.60 -9.13 2.57
CA GLU A 185 -14.89 -8.96 3.24
C GLU A 185 -16.04 -9.47 2.35
N THR A 186 -16.05 -9.04 1.10
CA THR A 186 -17.04 -9.47 0.10
C THR A 186 -17.00 -10.99 -0.07
N HIS A 187 -15.80 -11.57 -0.22
CA HIS A 187 -15.62 -13.01 -0.38
C HIS A 187 -16.09 -13.79 0.86
N THR A 188 -15.75 -13.32 2.06
CA THR A 188 -16.16 -13.95 3.31
C THR A 188 -17.68 -13.89 3.52
N LYS A 189 -18.29 -12.74 3.19
CA LYS A 189 -19.77 -12.59 3.23
C LYS A 189 -20.46 -13.54 2.25
N LEU A 190 -19.96 -13.64 1.02
CA LEU A 190 -20.50 -14.55 0.03
C LEU A 190 -20.35 -16.01 0.47
N GLN A 191 -19.22 -16.39 1.05
CA GLN A 191 -18.98 -17.73 1.58
C GLN A 191 -19.91 -18.06 2.76
N SER A 192 -20.08 -17.10 3.70
CA SER A 192 -20.97 -17.27 4.85
C SER A 192 -22.42 -17.43 4.43
N ARG A 193 -22.89 -16.63 3.46
CA ARG A 193 -24.23 -16.78 2.88
C ARG A 193 -24.38 -18.15 2.22
N PHE A 194 -23.39 -18.57 1.42
CA PHE A 194 -23.44 -19.89 0.80
C PHE A 194 -23.59 -21.03 1.81
N ILE A 195 -22.80 -21.02 2.89
CA ILE A 195 -22.89 -22.04 3.95
C ILE A 195 -24.28 -22.03 4.62
N SER A 196 -24.82 -20.82 4.87
CA SER A 196 -26.15 -20.67 5.44
C SER A 196 -27.24 -21.23 4.51
N ASP A 197 -27.19 -20.87 3.22
CA ASP A 197 -28.16 -21.28 2.22
C ASP A 197 -28.15 -22.82 2.03
N VAL A 198 -26.94 -23.39 1.90
CA VAL A 198 -26.74 -24.85 1.86
C VAL A 198 -27.35 -25.52 3.09
N SER A 199 -27.10 -24.99 4.28
CA SER A 199 -27.60 -25.56 5.52
C SER A 199 -29.14 -25.53 5.59
N HIS A 200 -29.74 -24.46 5.10
CA HIS A 200 -31.20 -24.33 5.03
C HIS A 200 -31.81 -25.31 4.02
N GLU A 201 -31.24 -25.38 2.83
CA GLU A 201 -31.76 -26.26 1.75
C GLU A 201 -31.55 -27.74 2.03
N LEU A 202 -30.50 -28.13 2.76
CA LEU A 202 -30.31 -29.52 3.20
C LEU A 202 -31.21 -29.92 4.37
N ARG A 203 -31.62 -28.98 5.23
CA ARG A 203 -32.47 -29.29 6.40
C ARG A 203 -33.84 -29.81 6.01
N THR A 204 -34.42 -29.24 4.98
CA THR A 204 -35.78 -29.63 4.51
C THR A 204 -35.85 -31.06 4.02
N PRO A 205 -35.02 -31.55 3.06
CA PRO A 205 -35.04 -32.92 2.59
C PRO A 205 -34.73 -33.93 3.71
N VAL A 206 -33.78 -33.59 4.62
CA VAL A 206 -33.44 -34.43 5.75
C VAL A 206 -34.67 -34.59 6.71
N ALA A 207 -35.43 -33.51 6.94
CA ALA A 207 -36.63 -33.55 7.75
C ALA A 207 -37.74 -34.41 7.11
N ILE A 208 -37.91 -34.31 5.77
CA ILE A 208 -38.87 -35.12 5.02
C ILE A 208 -38.48 -36.60 5.10
N ILE A 209 -37.22 -36.95 4.80
CA ILE A 209 -36.73 -38.34 4.94
C ILE A 209 -36.94 -38.88 6.34
N LYS A 210 -36.61 -38.10 7.38
CA LYS A 210 -36.82 -38.50 8.78
C LYS A 210 -38.30 -38.70 9.11
N GLY A 211 -39.18 -37.88 8.54
CA GLY A 211 -40.62 -38.02 8.69
C GLY A 211 -41.14 -39.36 8.10
N HIS A 212 -40.78 -39.66 6.84
CA HIS A 212 -41.18 -40.89 6.17
C HIS A 212 -40.59 -42.13 6.84
N ILE A 213 -39.33 -42.10 7.27
CA ILE A 213 -38.74 -43.19 8.07
C ILE A 213 -39.54 -43.38 9.41
N GLY A 214 -39.97 -42.31 10.06
CA GLY A 214 -40.82 -42.40 11.25
C GLY A 214 -42.20 -43.02 10.98
N LEU A 215 -42.79 -42.77 9.81
CA LEU A 215 -44.03 -43.42 9.36
C LEU A 215 -43.80 -44.92 9.09
N LEU A 216 -42.72 -45.26 8.41
CA LEU A 216 -42.31 -46.66 8.13
C LEU A 216 -42.12 -47.45 9.45
N GLN A 217 -41.48 -46.85 10.45
CA GLN A 217 -41.22 -47.51 11.71
C GLN A 217 -42.53 -47.80 12.50
N ARG A 218 -43.56 -46.94 12.37
CA ARG A 218 -44.81 -47.07 13.10
C ARG A 218 -45.85 -47.96 12.40
N TRP A 219 -45.99 -47.84 11.08
CA TRP A 219 -47.10 -48.45 10.34
C TRP A 219 -46.66 -49.22 9.09
N GLY A 220 -45.38 -49.10 8.64
CA GLY A 220 -44.93 -49.67 7.39
C GLY A 220 -45.00 -51.23 7.29
N LYS A 221 -45.18 -51.94 8.44
CA LYS A 221 -45.39 -53.38 8.45
C LYS A 221 -46.84 -53.76 8.22
N ASP A 222 -47.76 -52.88 8.57
CA ASP A 222 -49.20 -53.18 8.63
C ASP A 222 -49.99 -52.50 7.51
N ASP A 223 -49.36 -51.54 6.80
CA ASP A 223 -49.96 -50.75 5.73
C ASP A 223 -49.00 -50.64 4.53
N SER A 224 -49.39 -51.36 3.47
CA SER A 224 -48.59 -51.43 2.25
C SER A 224 -48.54 -50.12 1.47
N ASP A 225 -49.58 -49.28 1.57
CA ASP A 225 -49.67 -48.01 0.88
C ASP A 225 -48.72 -46.99 1.53
N ILE A 226 -48.68 -46.95 2.85
CA ILE A 226 -47.72 -46.16 3.64
C ILE A 226 -46.29 -46.63 3.38
N LEU A 227 -46.04 -47.94 3.21
CA LEU A 227 -44.73 -48.48 2.91
C LEU A 227 -44.24 -47.97 1.54
N GLU A 228 -45.06 -48.14 0.49
CA GLU A 228 -44.70 -47.79 -0.87
C GLU A 228 -44.52 -46.24 -1.04
N GLU A 229 -45.45 -45.46 -0.51
CA GLU A 229 -45.39 -43.99 -0.51
C GLU A 229 -44.15 -43.50 0.20
N SER A 230 -43.85 -43.98 1.42
CA SER A 230 -42.73 -43.52 2.20
C SER A 230 -41.36 -43.92 1.62
N LEU A 231 -41.25 -45.15 1.04
CA LEU A 231 -40.04 -45.56 0.33
C LEU A 231 -39.80 -44.70 -0.88
N THR A 232 -40.83 -44.48 -1.69
CA THR A 232 -40.77 -43.65 -2.89
C THR A 232 -40.39 -42.22 -2.56
N ALA A 233 -41.03 -41.61 -1.56
CA ALA A 233 -40.73 -40.27 -1.14
C ALA A 233 -39.29 -40.12 -0.57
N THR A 234 -38.81 -41.13 0.18
CA THR A 234 -37.45 -41.14 0.72
C THR A 234 -36.42 -41.28 -0.39
N ALA A 235 -36.62 -42.18 -1.36
CA ALA A 235 -35.73 -42.33 -2.51
C ALA A 235 -35.67 -41.06 -3.35
N HIS A 236 -36.82 -40.46 -3.62
CA HIS A 236 -36.93 -39.18 -4.35
C HIS A 236 -36.17 -38.05 -3.69
N GLU A 237 -36.25 -37.93 -2.36
CA GLU A 237 -35.59 -36.84 -1.63
C GLU A 237 -34.07 -37.10 -1.54
N ALA A 238 -33.63 -38.37 -1.49
CA ALA A 238 -32.23 -38.74 -1.58
C ALA A 238 -31.63 -38.38 -2.96
N ASP A 239 -32.34 -38.66 -4.04
CA ASP A 239 -31.91 -38.29 -5.41
C ASP A 239 -31.81 -36.76 -5.56
N ARG A 240 -32.78 -36.03 -5.00
CA ARG A 240 -32.77 -34.57 -4.96
C ARG A 240 -31.56 -34.04 -4.23
N MET A 241 -31.20 -34.61 -3.07
CA MET A 241 -29.98 -34.25 -2.34
C MET A 241 -28.72 -34.53 -3.14
N ALA A 242 -28.65 -35.67 -3.86
CA ALA A 242 -27.51 -35.98 -4.70
C ALA A 242 -27.31 -34.96 -5.84
N ILE A 243 -28.40 -34.52 -6.49
CA ILE A 243 -28.35 -33.47 -7.51
C ILE A 243 -27.85 -32.18 -6.87
N MET A 244 -28.35 -31.78 -5.67
CA MET A 244 -27.96 -30.58 -4.94
C MET A 244 -26.45 -30.58 -4.66
N ILE A 245 -25.91 -31.70 -4.17
CA ILE A 245 -24.49 -31.82 -3.88
C ILE A 245 -23.66 -31.66 -5.15
N ASN A 246 -24.07 -32.25 -6.26
CA ASN A 246 -23.37 -32.13 -7.55
C ASN A 246 -23.40 -30.68 -8.06
N ASP A 247 -24.54 -30.00 -8.01
CA ASP A 247 -24.67 -28.58 -8.40
C ASP A 247 -23.75 -27.67 -7.54
N MET A 248 -23.63 -27.99 -6.24
CA MET A 248 -22.71 -27.25 -5.34
C MET A 248 -21.23 -27.51 -5.68
N LEU A 249 -20.88 -28.75 -5.98
CA LEU A 249 -19.53 -29.10 -6.41
C LEU A 249 -19.16 -28.42 -7.73
N ASP A 250 -20.08 -28.34 -8.66
CA ASP A 250 -19.87 -27.66 -9.94
C ASP A 250 -19.68 -26.16 -9.75
N MET A 251 -20.43 -25.52 -8.84
CA MET A 251 -20.24 -24.13 -8.49
C MET A 251 -18.84 -23.85 -7.92
N ILE A 252 -18.35 -24.75 -7.04
CA ILE A 252 -17.00 -24.61 -6.45
C ILE A 252 -15.92 -24.81 -7.53
N ARG A 253 -16.10 -25.78 -8.42
CA ARG A 253 -15.15 -26.06 -9.51
C ARG A 253 -15.04 -24.89 -10.47
N VAL A 254 -16.15 -24.30 -10.87
CA VAL A 254 -16.16 -23.12 -11.74
C VAL A 254 -15.39 -21.98 -11.08
N GLN A 255 -15.67 -21.69 -9.81
CA GLN A 255 -15.02 -20.61 -9.09
C GLN A 255 -13.49 -20.80 -8.98
N GLY A 256 -13.01 -22.04 -8.78
CA GLY A 256 -11.59 -22.33 -8.63
C GLY A 256 -10.80 -22.44 -9.94
N SER A 257 -11.48 -22.50 -11.10
CA SER A 257 -10.82 -22.79 -12.39
C SER A 257 -10.57 -21.54 -13.25
N PHE A 258 -11.04 -20.36 -12.87
CA PHE A 258 -10.84 -19.15 -13.68
C PHE A 258 -9.37 -18.72 -13.81
N GLU A 259 -8.57 -18.84 -12.74
CA GLU A 259 -7.19 -18.32 -12.72
C GLU A 259 -6.26 -18.97 -13.75
N GLY A 260 -6.54 -20.22 -14.15
CA GLY A 260 -5.74 -20.94 -15.15
C GLY A 260 -6.21 -20.77 -16.60
N HIS A 261 -7.43 -20.30 -16.82
CA HIS A 261 -8.13 -20.43 -18.11
C HIS A 261 -8.64 -19.09 -18.70
N GLN A 262 -8.19 -17.95 -18.17
CA GLN A 262 -8.64 -16.61 -18.63
C GLN A 262 -8.30 -16.31 -20.11
N ASN A 263 -7.28 -16.95 -20.65
CA ASN A 263 -6.78 -16.74 -22.00
C ASN A 263 -7.10 -17.90 -22.96
N ASP A 264 -7.82 -18.90 -22.49
CA ASP A 264 -8.19 -20.04 -23.31
C ASP A 264 -9.17 -19.62 -24.42
N MET A 265 -9.03 -20.30 -25.55
CA MET A 265 -9.84 -20.03 -26.74
C MET A 265 -10.60 -21.28 -27.12
N THR A 266 -11.86 -21.09 -27.48
CA THR A 266 -12.77 -22.22 -27.83
C THR A 266 -13.41 -21.95 -29.19
N VAL A 267 -13.49 -23.01 -29.99
CA VAL A 267 -14.34 -23.05 -31.19
C VAL A 267 -15.77 -23.31 -30.71
N LEU A 268 -16.63 -22.30 -30.86
CA LEU A 268 -17.97 -22.32 -30.28
C LEU A 268 -18.87 -23.36 -30.94
N GLU A 269 -18.77 -23.54 -32.27
CA GLU A 269 -19.56 -24.48 -33.04
C GLU A 269 -19.34 -25.93 -32.55
N ASP A 270 -18.10 -26.33 -32.32
CA ASP A 270 -17.76 -27.68 -31.85
C ASP A 270 -18.39 -27.98 -30.48
N SER A 271 -18.34 -27.00 -29.59
CA SER A 271 -18.94 -27.12 -28.26
C SER A 271 -20.46 -27.13 -28.30
N ILE A 272 -21.08 -26.28 -29.15
CA ILE A 272 -22.53 -26.24 -29.31
C ILE A 272 -23.01 -27.60 -29.88
N GLU A 273 -22.34 -28.12 -30.93
CA GLU A 273 -22.70 -29.42 -31.52
C GLU A 273 -22.60 -30.55 -30.50
N THR A 274 -21.52 -30.57 -29.70
CA THR A 274 -21.32 -31.56 -28.63
C THR A 274 -22.45 -31.50 -27.60
N VAL A 275 -22.78 -30.31 -27.07
CA VAL A 275 -23.81 -30.20 -26.05
C VAL A 275 -25.21 -30.48 -26.61
N VAL A 276 -25.53 -29.92 -27.76
CA VAL A 276 -26.84 -30.18 -28.43
C VAL A 276 -26.98 -31.65 -28.80
N GLY A 277 -25.90 -32.28 -29.28
CA GLY A 277 -25.88 -33.74 -29.57
C GLY A 277 -26.22 -34.56 -28.35
N ASN A 278 -25.63 -34.25 -27.19
CA ASN A 278 -25.93 -34.92 -25.93
C ASN A 278 -27.40 -34.77 -25.52
N PHE A 279 -27.96 -33.56 -25.63
CA PHE A 279 -29.37 -33.33 -25.30
C PHE A 279 -30.35 -34.04 -26.29
N ARG A 280 -30.02 -34.16 -27.57
CA ARG A 280 -30.81 -34.92 -28.52
C ARG A 280 -30.95 -36.39 -28.13
N VAL A 281 -29.89 -36.99 -27.58
CA VAL A 281 -29.92 -38.39 -27.09
C VAL A 281 -30.67 -38.48 -25.76
N LEU A 282 -30.45 -37.57 -24.82
CA LEU A 282 -31.06 -37.60 -23.49
C LEU A 282 -32.55 -37.25 -23.48
N ARG A 283 -33.00 -36.44 -24.47
CA ARG A 283 -34.36 -35.89 -24.52
C ARG A 283 -34.94 -36.03 -25.92
N GLU A 284 -35.19 -37.26 -26.33
CA GLU A 284 -35.80 -37.60 -27.62
C GLU A 284 -37.18 -36.98 -27.84
N ASP A 285 -37.85 -36.62 -26.76
CA ASP A 285 -39.13 -35.93 -26.74
C ASP A 285 -39.03 -34.43 -27.09
N PHE A 286 -37.81 -33.87 -27.27
CA PHE A 286 -37.58 -32.46 -27.64
C PHE A 286 -36.96 -32.31 -29.03
N ILE A 287 -37.29 -31.24 -29.73
CA ILE A 287 -36.67 -30.84 -30.98
C ILE A 287 -35.64 -29.77 -30.73
N PHE A 288 -34.35 -30.12 -30.88
CA PHE A 288 -33.24 -29.18 -30.77
C PHE A 288 -32.79 -28.73 -32.16
N THR A 289 -32.91 -27.46 -32.45
CA THR A 289 -32.39 -26.82 -33.66
C THR A 289 -31.25 -25.90 -33.32
N TRP A 290 -30.14 -25.98 -34.06
CA TRP A 290 -29.10 -25.00 -33.92
C TRP A 290 -28.57 -24.53 -35.28
N GLN A 291 -28.13 -23.28 -35.35
CA GLN A 291 -27.65 -22.63 -36.57
C GLN A 291 -26.48 -21.73 -36.22
N SER A 292 -25.48 -21.66 -37.10
CA SER A 292 -24.39 -20.72 -37.06
C SER A 292 -24.34 -19.91 -38.37
N GLU A 293 -24.14 -18.61 -38.29
CA GLU A 293 -23.94 -17.79 -39.48
C GLU A 293 -22.52 -17.90 -40.02
N ASN A 294 -21.57 -18.41 -39.21
CA ASN A 294 -20.16 -18.54 -39.55
C ASN A 294 -19.69 -20.00 -39.39
N PRO A 295 -18.78 -20.47 -40.23
CA PRO A 295 -18.31 -21.86 -40.16
C PRO A 295 -17.35 -22.14 -38.99
N LYS A 296 -16.73 -21.12 -38.43
CA LYS A 296 -15.77 -21.27 -37.33
C LYS A 296 -15.62 -19.95 -36.53
N THR A 297 -16.18 -19.95 -35.36
CA THR A 297 -16.13 -18.80 -34.42
C THR A 297 -15.25 -19.14 -33.24
N ILE A 298 -14.10 -18.49 -33.12
CA ILE A 298 -13.17 -18.68 -31.99
C ILE A 298 -13.41 -17.54 -30.99
N ALA A 299 -13.81 -17.91 -29.77
CA ALA A 299 -14.07 -16.97 -28.69
C ALA A 299 -13.11 -17.17 -27.52
N ARG A 300 -12.92 -16.10 -26.73
CA ARG A 300 -12.06 -16.10 -25.55
C ARG A 300 -12.82 -16.60 -24.33
N ILE A 301 -12.91 -17.90 -24.20
CA ILE A 301 -13.54 -18.61 -23.09
C ILE A 301 -13.01 -20.04 -23.02
N TYR A 302 -12.87 -20.59 -21.82
CA TYR A 302 -12.50 -21.97 -21.62
C TYR A 302 -13.62 -22.92 -22.06
N LYS A 303 -13.28 -23.95 -22.82
CA LYS A 303 -14.23 -24.89 -23.41
C LYS A 303 -15.24 -25.46 -22.41
N ASN A 304 -14.76 -25.95 -21.26
CA ASN A 304 -15.64 -26.57 -20.27
C ASN A 304 -16.61 -25.58 -19.64
N HIS A 305 -16.19 -24.31 -19.43
CA HIS A 305 -17.09 -23.28 -18.92
C HIS A 305 -18.15 -22.87 -19.94
N PHE A 306 -17.78 -22.80 -21.20
CA PHE A 306 -18.75 -22.52 -22.26
C PHE A 306 -19.76 -23.68 -22.42
N GLU A 307 -19.31 -24.91 -22.44
CA GLU A 307 -20.18 -26.10 -22.49
C GLU A 307 -21.10 -26.16 -21.27
N GLN A 308 -20.60 -25.85 -20.08
CA GLN A 308 -21.40 -25.79 -18.85
C GLN A 308 -22.45 -24.65 -18.90
N ALA A 309 -22.10 -23.48 -19.40
CA ALA A 309 -23.05 -22.39 -19.60
C ALA A 309 -24.18 -22.81 -20.57
N LEU A 310 -23.83 -23.45 -21.67
CA LEU A 310 -24.80 -23.97 -22.61
C LEU A 310 -25.69 -25.08 -22.01
N MET A 311 -25.08 -26.02 -21.26
CA MET A 311 -25.84 -27.09 -20.58
C MET A 311 -26.88 -26.50 -19.61
N ILE A 312 -26.49 -25.50 -18.82
CA ILE A 312 -27.40 -24.80 -17.90
C ILE A 312 -28.56 -24.15 -18.64
N LEU A 313 -28.27 -23.44 -19.74
CA LEU A 313 -29.30 -22.76 -20.51
C LEU A 313 -30.26 -23.73 -21.20
N ILE A 314 -29.73 -24.79 -21.81
CA ILE A 314 -30.55 -25.82 -22.50
C ILE A 314 -31.36 -26.63 -21.49
N ASP A 315 -30.76 -27.01 -20.34
CA ASP A 315 -31.48 -27.73 -19.28
C ASP A 315 -32.64 -26.89 -18.70
N ASN A 316 -32.43 -25.61 -18.49
CA ASN A 316 -33.49 -24.67 -18.10
C ASN A 316 -34.59 -24.60 -19.18
N ALA A 317 -34.20 -24.43 -20.44
CA ALA A 317 -35.16 -24.45 -21.54
C ALA A 317 -36.00 -25.74 -21.59
N VAL A 318 -35.38 -26.91 -21.39
CA VAL A 318 -36.07 -28.22 -21.31
C VAL A 318 -37.02 -28.26 -20.10
N LYS A 319 -36.59 -27.82 -18.93
CA LYS A 319 -37.39 -27.85 -17.67
C LYS A 319 -38.66 -27.00 -17.75
N TYR A 320 -38.59 -25.86 -18.45
CA TYR A 320 -39.68 -24.89 -18.47
C TYR A 320 -40.49 -24.90 -19.74
N SER A 321 -40.09 -25.62 -20.83
CA SER A 321 -40.83 -25.76 -22.07
C SER A 321 -41.72 -27.00 -22.06
N ARG A 322 -43.00 -26.81 -21.70
CA ARG A 322 -43.94 -27.95 -21.59
C ARG A 322 -44.91 -28.08 -22.75
N LYS A 323 -45.34 -26.96 -23.36
CA LYS A 323 -46.33 -26.95 -24.43
C LYS A 323 -45.70 -27.26 -25.79
N GLU A 324 -44.66 -26.50 -26.12
CA GLU A 324 -43.90 -26.72 -27.34
C GLU A 324 -42.48 -27.19 -26.94
N LYS A 325 -42.21 -28.48 -27.19
CA LYS A 325 -40.92 -29.10 -26.87
C LYS A 325 -39.86 -28.78 -27.93
N LYS A 326 -39.64 -27.50 -28.15
CA LYS A 326 -38.71 -26.98 -29.18
C LYS A 326 -37.78 -25.96 -28.59
N ILE A 327 -36.49 -26.20 -28.76
CA ILE A 327 -35.41 -25.32 -28.30
C ILE A 327 -34.55 -24.92 -29.50
N ALA A 328 -34.33 -23.62 -29.67
CA ALA A 328 -33.51 -23.10 -30.77
C ALA A 328 -32.24 -22.47 -30.20
N ILE A 329 -31.10 -22.83 -30.75
CA ILE A 329 -29.80 -22.28 -30.44
C ILE A 329 -29.28 -21.55 -31.69
N ASN A 330 -28.91 -20.29 -31.58
CA ASN A 330 -28.38 -19.50 -32.68
C ASN A 330 -27.04 -18.89 -32.28
N LEU A 331 -26.05 -19.06 -33.16
CA LEU A 331 -24.74 -18.40 -33.04
C LEU A 331 -24.61 -17.40 -34.18
N SER A 332 -24.40 -16.14 -33.82
CA SER A 332 -24.17 -15.05 -34.80
C SER A 332 -22.93 -14.25 -34.33
N VAL A 333 -22.35 -13.51 -35.27
CA VAL A 333 -21.22 -12.62 -34.97
C VAL A 333 -21.63 -11.20 -35.29
N THR A 334 -21.56 -10.30 -34.33
CA THR A 334 -21.87 -8.89 -34.53
C THR A 334 -20.59 -8.08 -34.63
N GLY A 335 -20.36 -7.47 -35.80
CA GLY A 335 -19.11 -6.78 -36.09
C GLY A 335 -17.93 -7.75 -36.14
N LYS A 336 -16.71 -7.27 -35.80
CA LYS A 336 -15.49 -8.12 -35.74
C LYS A 336 -15.09 -8.56 -34.33
N GLN A 337 -15.94 -8.31 -33.32
CA GLN A 337 -15.47 -8.38 -31.93
C GLN A 337 -16.24 -9.30 -31.00
N GLU A 338 -17.48 -9.66 -31.30
CA GLU A 338 -18.31 -10.44 -30.38
C GLU A 338 -19.09 -11.57 -31.11
N ALA A 339 -19.09 -12.72 -30.48
CA ALA A 339 -20.02 -13.80 -30.78
C ALA A 339 -21.26 -13.67 -29.89
N ILE A 340 -22.43 -13.87 -30.45
CA ILE A 340 -23.70 -13.84 -29.75
C ILE A 340 -24.33 -15.23 -29.83
N VAL A 341 -24.46 -15.87 -28.67
CA VAL A 341 -25.15 -17.14 -28.51
C VAL A 341 -26.53 -16.87 -27.94
N ARG A 342 -27.57 -17.30 -28.65
CA ARG A 342 -28.96 -17.18 -28.21
C ARG A 342 -29.53 -18.58 -27.98
N VAL A 343 -30.11 -18.81 -26.81
CA VAL A 343 -30.85 -20.01 -26.46
C VAL A 343 -32.30 -19.62 -26.24
N GLN A 344 -33.18 -20.07 -27.09
CA GLN A 344 -34.60 -19.72 -27.09
C GLN A 344 -35.45 -20.94 -26.77
N ASP A 345 -36.37 -20.78 -25.83
CA ASP A 345 -37.42 -21.73 -25.51
C ASP A 345 -38.80 -21.11 -25.80
N LYS A 346 -39.81 -22.00 -25.83
CA LYS A 346 -41.23 -21.65 -25.88
C LYS A 346 -41.95 -22.14 -24.63
N GLY A 347 -41.39 -21.80 -23.52
CA GLY A 347 -41.83 -22.22 -22.20
C GLY A 347 -42.85 -21.29 -21.54
N GLU A 348 -42.88 -21.34 -20.23
CA GLU A 348 -43.78 -20.55 -19.38
C GLU A 348 -43.43 -19.05 -19.33
N GLY A 349 -42.23 -18.69 -19.78
CA GLY A 349 -41.68 -17.37 -19.67
C GLY A 349 -41.41 -16.94 -18.20
N ILE A 350 -40.80 -15.80 -18.06
CA ILE A 350 -40.36 -15.22 -16.77
C ILE A 350 -41.00 -13.85 -16.62
N SER A 351 -41.52 -13.54 -15.42
CA SER A 351 -42.06 -12.21 -15.15
C SER A 351 -40.97 -11.17 -15.09
N LYS A 352 -41.26 -9.91 -15.32
CA LYS A 352 -40.28 -8.82 -15.24
C LYS A 352 -39.70 -8.67 -13.82
N GLU A 353 -40.48 -8.97 -12.82
CA GLU A 353 -40.06 -8.97 -11.41
C GLU A 353 -39.08 -10.09 -11.10
N ASP A 354 -39.35 -11.30 -11.64
CA ASP A 354 -38.48 -12.44 -11.42
C ASP A 354 -37.14 -12.33 -12.17
N ILE A 355 -37.09 -11.66 -13.35
CA ILE A 355 -35.87 -11.53 -14.17
C ILE A 355 -34.69 -10.96 -13.35
N GLU A 356 -34.94 -10.05 -12.42
CA GLU A 356 -33.91 -9.46 -11.56
C GLU A 356 -33.32 -10.47 -10.57
N HIS A 357 -34.09 -11.49 -10.20
CA HIS A 357 -33.76 -12.45 -9.15
C HIS A 357 -33.35 -13.84 -9.64
N ILE A 358 -33.65 -14.21 -10.90
CA ILE A 358 -33.37 -15.57 -11.42
C ILE A 358 -31.91 -16.03 -11.33
N PHE A 359 -30.97 -15.08 -11.18
CA PHE A 359 -29.54 -15.34 -11.01
C PHE A 359 -29.10 -15.47 -9.54
N GLU A 360 -30.01 -15.21 -8.60
CA GLU A 360 -29.74 -15.43 -7.18
C GLU A 360 -29.73 -16.94 -6.89
N ARG A 361 -28.86 -17.35 -5.97
CA ARG A 361 -28.75 -18.75 -5.57
C ARG A 361 -30.04 -19.22 -4.91
N PHE A 362 -30.50 -20.43 -5.28
CA PHE A 362 -31.72 -21.05 -4.74
C PHE A 362 -33.01 -20.28 -5.05
N TYR A 363 -32.92 -19.24 -5.89
CA TYR A 363 -34.12 -18.52 -6.28
C TYR A 363 -34.99 -19.38 -7.21
N ARG A 364 -36.28 -19.42 -6.90
CA ARG A 364 -37.31 -20.11 -7.69
C ARG A 364 -38.56 -19.27 -7.67
N THR A 365 -39.22 -19.14 -8.80
CA THR A 365 -40.52 -18.49 -8.89
C THR A 365 -41.57 -19.24 -8.08
N ASP A 366 -42.58 -18.55 -7.52
CA ASP A 366 -43.63 -19.19 -6.67
C ASP A 366 -44.38 -20.30 -7.40
N LYS A 367 -44.57 -20.17 -8.73
CA LYS A 367 -45.16 -21.22 -9.55
C LYS A 367 -44.29 -22.48 -9.63
N SER A 368 -42.99 -22.34 -9.56
CA SER A 368 -42.05 -23.46 -9.61
C SER A 368 -41.86 -24.13 -8.23
N ARG A 369 -42.11 -23.41 -7.12
CA ARG A 369 -42.09 -23.97 -5.76
C ARG A 369 -43.21 -24.94 -5.48
N ASN A 370 -44.40 -24.70 -6.02
CA ASN A 370 -45.60 -25.52 -5.80
C ASN A 370 -45.62 -26.83 -6.61
N ARG A 371 -44.56 -27.11 -7.34
CA ARG A 371 -44.49 -28.32 -8.18
C ARG A 371 -43.75 -29.45 -7.44
N THR A 372 -44.47 -30.52 -7.18
CA THR A 372 -43.98 -31.80 -6.62
C THR A 372 -43.20 -32.65 -7.66
N SER A 373 -42.86 -32.09 -8.85
CA SER A 373 -42.17 -32.87 -9.86
C SER A 373 -40.67 -32.98 -9.61
N THR A 374 -40.16 -34.21 -9.77
CA THR A 374 -38.77 -34.65 -9.76
C THR A 374 -37.81 -33.81 -10.65
N GLN A 375 -38.36 -33.00 -11.53
CA GLN A 375 -37.64 -32.19 -12.51
C GLN A 375 -37.46 -30.73 -12.14
N ALA A 376 -37.94 -30.30 -10.97
CA ALA A 376 -37.77 -28.92 -10.55
C ALA A 376 -36.33 -28.68 -10.07
N GLY A 377 -35.55 -27.92 -10.86
CA GLY A 377 -34.18 -27.55 -10.53
C GLY A 377 -34.07 -26.82 -9.19
N LEU A 378 -32.91 -26.88 -8.59
CA LEU A 378 -32.63 -26.31 -7.25
C LEU A 378 -32.42 -24.78 -7.24
N GLY A 379 -32.46 -24.12 -8.40
CA GLY A 379 -32.18 -22.69 -8.52
C GLY A 379 -30.69 -22.34 -8.41
N ILE A 380 -29.80 -23.32 -8.61
CA ILE A 380 -28.34 -23.12 -8.58
C ILE A 380 -27.80 -22.89 -10.00
N GLY A 381 -28.36 -23.51 -11.04
CA GLY A 381 -27.80 -23.46 -12.38
C GLY A 381 -27.58 -22.05 -12.93
N LEU A 382 -28.61 -21.18 -12.87
CA LEU A 382 -28.44 -19.80 -13.35
C LEU A 382 -27.45 -18.98 -12.52
N SER A 383 -27.25 -19.29 -11.24
CA SER A 383 -26.20 -18.65 -10.44
C SER A 383 -24.79 -19.10 -10.84
N ILE A 384 -24.62 -20.36 -11.28
CA ILE A 384 -23.35 -20.84 -11.90
C ILE A 384 -23.11 -20.13 -13.22
N LEU A 385 -24.14 -20.02 -14.07
CA LEU A 385 -24.04 -19.24 -15.31
C LEU A 385 -23.61 -17.79 -15.05
N LYS A 386 -24.18 -17.15 -14.03
CA LYS A 386 -23.78 -15.79 -13.62
C LYS A 386 -22.31 -15.71 -13.21
N GLN A 387 -21.80 -16.71 -12.47
CA GLN A 387 -20.37 -16.79 -12.13
C GLN A 387 -19.48 -16.88 -13.37
N ILE A 388 -19.88 -17.68 -14.36
CA ILE A 388 -19.15 -17.80 -15.63
C ILE A 388 -19.15 -16.45 -16.36
N VAL A 389 -20.32 -15.81 -16.46
CA VAL A 389 -20.48 -14.49 -17.10
C VAL A 389 -19.58 -13.44 -16.43
N ASP A 390 -19.60 -13.39 -15.09
CA ASP A 390 -18.81 -12.41 -14.33
C ASP A 390 -17.30 -12.72 -14.40
N GLY A 391 -16.92 -14.01 -14.35
CA GLY A 391 -15.52 -14.45 -14.39
C GLY A 391 -14.80 -14.14 -15.71
N TYR A 392 -15.53 -14.16 -16.83
CA TYR A 392 -15.01 -13.78 -18.16
C TYR A 392 -15.41 -12.37 -18.58
N HIS A 393 -16.08 -11.59 -17.70
CA HIS A 393 -16.60 -10.25 -18.00
C HIS A 393 -17.51 -10.23 -19.24
N LEU A 394 -18.31 -11.27 -19.40
CA LEU A 394 -19.26 -11.39 -20.50
C LEU A 394 -20.49 -10.50 -20.25
N GLN A 395 -21.22 -10.17 -21.32
CA GLN A 395 -22.54 -9.58 -21.18
C GLN A 395 -23.61 -10.63 -21.41
N MET A 396 -24.63 -10.59 -20.57
CA MET A 396 -25.78 -11.48 -20.69
C MET A 396 -27.08 -10.67 -20.64
N LYS A 397 -27.99 -10.99 -21.54
CA LYS A 397 -29.34 -10.41 -21.59
C LYS A 397 -30.39 -11.50 -21.57
N VAL A 398 -31.50 -11.25 -20.90
CA VAL A 398 -32.69 -12.14 -20.90
C VAL A 398 -33.87 -11.37 -21.46
N GLU A 399 -34.51 -11.94 -22.45
CA GLU A 399 -35.76 -11.45 -23.02
C GLU A 399 -36.82 -12.50 -22.79
N SER A 400 -37.89 -12.19 -22.08
CA SER A 400 -38.92 -13.16 -21.75
C SER A 400 -40.28 -12.49 -21.57
N GLU A 401 -41.30 -13.21 -21.99
CA GLU A 401 -42.72 -12.83 -21.80
C GLU A 401 -43.51 -14.04 -21.30
N LEU A 402 -44.35 -13.79 -20.29
CA LEU A 402 -45.14 -14.87 -19.67
C LEU A 402 -46.01 -15.61 -20.70
N ASN A 403 -45.88 -16.92 -20.72
CA ASN A 403 -46.53 -17.91 -21.62
C ASN A 403 -46.07 -17.84 -23.10
N GLU A 404 -45.08 -17.03 -23.42
CA GLU A 404 -44.48 -16.99 -24.80
C GLU A 404 -43.09 -17.64 -24.83
N GLY A 405 -42.39 -17.69 -23.70
CA GLY A 405 -41.08 -18.30 -23.58
C GLY A 405 -40.00 -17.33 -23.20
N SER A 406 -38.73 -17.77 -23.29
CA SER A 406 -37.59 -16.98 -22.94
C SER A 406 -36.46 -17.11 -23.96
N VAL A 407 -35.67 -16.03 -24.08
CA VAL A 407 -34.43 -16.00 -24.86
C VAL A 407 -33.31 -15.54 -23.97
N PHE A 408 -32.33 -16.41 -23.75
CA PHE A 408 -31.09 -16.06 -23.09
C PHE A 408 -30.05 -15.72 -24.15
N ILE A 409 -29.41 -14.56 -24.01
CA ILE A 409 -28.46 -14.00 -24.98
C ILE A 409 -27.14 -13.80 -24.27
N LEU A 410 -26.09 -14.49 -24.74
CA LEU A 410 -24.75 -14.41 -24.21
C LEU A 410 -23.82 -13.77 -25.24
N HIS A 411 -23.17 -12.67 -24.88
CA HIS A 411 -22.17 -11.98 -25.68
C HIS A 411 -20.77 -12.42 -25.23
N ILE A 412 -19.99 -12.97 -26.14
CA ILE A 412 -18.66 -13.53 -25.86
C ILE A 412 -17.64 -12.83 -26.74
N PRO A 413 -16.58 -12.21 -26.18
CA PRO A 413 -15.52 -11.59 -26.97
C PRO A 413 -14.85 -12.60 -27.90
N LEU A 414 -14.70 -12.25 -29.16
CA LEU A 414 -13.92 -13.06 -30.10
C LEU A 414 -12.43 -13.00 -29.75
N ALA A 415 -11.73 -14.07 -30.05
CA ALA A 415 -10.29 -14.06 -30.08
C ALA A 415 -9.83 -13.04 -31.14
N GLN A 416 -9.08 -12.03 -30.74
CA GLN A 416 -8.46 -11.13 -31.71
C GLN A 416 -7.57 -11.95 -32.62
N SER A 417 -7.88 -12.02 -33.91
CA SER A 417 -6.92 -12.50 -34.89
C SER A 417 -5.69 -11.58 -34.80
N LYS A 418 -4.56 -12.09 -34.32
CA LYS A 418 -3.27 -11.45 -34.65
C LYS A 418 -3.19 -11.46 -36.16
N GLU A 419 -3.45 -10.32 -36.76
CA GLU A 419 -3.01 -10.08 -38.13
C GLU A 419 -1.49 -10.28 -38.13
N SER A 420 -1.05 -11.34 -38.80
CA SER A 420 0.36 -11.70 -39.08
C SER A 420 0.94 -10.68 -40.06
#